data_80b4e38aa9c644e92afd30223fd390d5
#
_entry.id   80b4e38aa9c644e92afd30223fd390d5
#
_cell.length_a   1.000
_cell.length_b   1.000
_cell.length_c   1.000
_cell.angle_alpha   90.00
_cell.angle_beta   90.00
_cell.angle_gamma   90.00
#
_symmetry.space_group_name_H-M   'P 1'
#
loop_
_entity.id
_entity.type
_entity.pdbx_description
1 polymer ?
#
loop_
_entity_poly.entity_id
_entity_poly.type
_entity_poly.pdbx_seq_one_letter_code
_entity_poly.pdbx_strand_id
1 'polypeptide(L)'
;FDDGIVNGYDWYEVDGGRQDYMNYFKHCREFTLELSNDKTPNPLDLPYYWNANKNSFYNFMEQSLYGLRGIITDSITGLPLKAKVEIIGHDEDSSHVFSSLQIGNYHRYIYQGSYQFTFSKSGYYNKTINASIINNNFTLQDVQLVPIGFVGLNDIQENKKVIKTIDILGRENNNSNLKINIFRDGTINKKLIIDQK
;
A
#
# COMPACT_ATOMS: atom_id res chain seq x y z
N PHE A 1 28.02 15.66 20.13
CA PHE A 1 26.65 15.23 19.78
C PHE A 1 25.91 14.93 21.08
N ASP A 2 24.99 15.80 21.47
CA ASP A 2 24.42 15.81 22.83
C ASP A 2 23.65 14.51 23.16
N ASP A 3 22.93 13.93 22.20
CA ASP A 3 22.17 12.68 22.37
C ASP A 3 22.79 11.50 21.61
N GLY A 4 23.99 11.65 21.08
CA GLY A 4 24.65 10.63 20.27
C GLY A 4 24.06 10.45 18.88
N ILE A 5 23.10 11.30 18.46
CA ILE A 5 22.45 11.30 17.15
C ILE A 5 22.65 12.66 16.50
N VAL A 6 23.02 12.69 15.23
CA VAL A 6 23.18 13.92 14.46
C VAL A 6 22.69 13.68 13.02
N ASN A 7 22.08 14.70 12.44
CA ASN A 7 21.90 14.75 11.01
C ASN A 7 23.26 15.02 10.35
N GLY A 8 23.71 14.13 9.50
CA GLY A 8 25.03 14.24 8.86
C GLY A 8 25.20 15.51 8.05
N TYR A 9 24.13 16.01 7.44
CA TYR A 9 24.13 17.30 6.71
C TYR A 9 24.45 18.49 7.62
N ASP A 10 23.98 18.49 8.85
CA ASP A 10 24.25 19.56 9.83
C ASP A 10 25.71 19.56 10.27
N TRP A 11 26.41 18.45 10.08
CA TRP A 11 27.84 18.34 10.35
C TRP A 11 28.69 18.77 9.15
N TYR A 12 28.49 18.15 8.00
CA TYR A 12 29.06 18.59 6.72
C TYR A 12 28.28 17.96 5.56
N GLU A 13 28.26 18.69 4.44
CA GLU A 13 27.57 18.26 3.22
C GLU A 13 28.38 17.18 2.49
N VAL A 14 27.74 16.11 2.08
CA VAL A 14 28.30 15.04 1.25
C VAL A 14 27.36 14.73 0.12
N ASP A 15 27.82 14.95 -1.12
CA ASP A 15 27.07 14.56 -2.31
C ASP A 15 27.26 13.06 -2.63
N GLY A 16 26.16 12.40 -2.99
CA GLY A 16 26.19 11.02 -3.48
C GLY A 16 26.46 9.98 -2.38
N GLY A 17 26.09 10.29 -1.13
CA GLY A 17 26.22 9.37 0.01
C GLY A 17 25.43 8.08 -0.19
N ARG A 18 26.04 6.93 0.16
CA ARG A 18 25.37 5.63 0.08
C ARG A 18 24.14 5.58 1.01
N GLN A 19 24.26 6.10 2.21
CA GLN A 19 23.19 6.16 3.21
C GLN A 19 21.95 6.90 2.67
N ASP A 20 22.14 8.06 2.04
CA ASP A 20 21.05 8.85 1.46
C ASP A 20 20.40 8.12 0.31
N TYR A 21 21.21 7.54 -0.58
CA TYR A 21 20.71 6.74 -1.69
C TYR A 21 19.87 5.53 -1.22
N MET A 22 20.34 4.82 -0.20
CA MET A 22 19.66 3.65 0.33
C MET A 22 18.35 4.02 1.03
N ASN A 23 18.37 5.08 1.84
CA ASN A 23 17.15 5.55 2.53
C ASN A 23 16.12 6.12 1.55
N TYR A 24 16.52 7.03 0.67
CA TYR A 24 15.60 7.77 -0.20
C TYR A 24 15.10 6.95 -1.39
N PHE A 25 16.02 6.29 -2.14
CA PHE A 25 15.67 5.61 -3.38
C PHE A 25 15.38 4.11 -3.22
N LYS A 26 15.95 3.48 -2.20
CA LYS A 26 15.78 2.04 -1.96
C LYS A 26 14.83 1.74 -0.80
N HIS A 27 14.43 2.76 -0.04
CA HIS A 27 13.58 2.62 1.15
C HIS A 27 14.14 1.61 2.16
N CYS A 28 15.46 1.51 2.20
CA CYS A 28 16.22 0.66 3.11
C CYS A 28 16.76 1.51 4.25
N ARG A 29 16.46 1.15 5.50
CA ARG A 29 16.91 1.93 6.66
C ARG A 29 18.39 1.71 6.88
N GLU A 30 19.15 2.77 6.71
CA GLU A 30 20.61 2.80 6.86
C GLU A 30 21.04 4.02 7.67
N PHE A 31 22.04 3.85 8.52
CA PHE A 31 22.68 4.96 9.23
C PHE A 31 24.18 4.67 9.36
N THR A 32 24.95 5.71 9.56
CA THR A 32 26.38 5.62 9.85
C THR A 32 26.61 5.64 11.35
N LEU A 33 27.43 4.76 11.84
CA LEU A 33 27.81 4.68 13.26
C LEU A 33 29.28 5.07 13.41
N GLU A 34 29.54 6.16 14.11
CA GLU A 34 30.88 6.60 14.50
C GLU A 34 31.26 5.96 15.84
N LEU A 35 32.22 5.04 15.82
CA LEU A 35 32.60 4.23 17.00
C LEU A 35 33.62 4.90 17.91
N SER A 36 34.42 5.83 17.37
CA SER A 36 35.58 6.43 18.02
C SER A 36 35.87 7.83 17.48
N ASN A 37 36.43 8.68 18.33
CA ASN A 37 37.00 9.97 17.89
C ASN A 37 38.30 9.79 17.09
N ASP A 38 38.95 8.63 17.21
CA ASP A 38 40.11 8.27 16.42
C ASP A 38 39.73 7.41 15.24
N LYS A 39 40.09 7.85 14.01
CA LYS A 39 39.81 7.12 12.77
C LYS A 39 40.53 5.77 12.68
N THR A 40 41.62 5.65 13.38
CA THR A 40 42.44 4.42 13.41
C THR A 40 42.79 4.03 14.84
N PRO A 41 41.79 3.59 15.63
CA PRO A 41 42.02 3.25 17.03
C PRO A 41 42.97 2.07 17.14
N ASN A 42 43.61 1.95 18.33
CA ASN A 42 44.50 0.84 18.61
C ASN A 42 43.74 -0.50 18.45
N PRO A 43 44.31 -1.47 17.75
CA PRO A 43 43.64 -2.79 17.58
C PRO A 43 43.27 -3.47 18.91
N LEU A 44 43.94 -3.19 20.00
CA LEU A 44 43.63 -3.71 21.34
C LEU A 44 42.31 -3.14 21.90
N ASP A 45 41.84 -2.00 21.37
CA ASP A 45 40.59 -1.37 21.80
C ASP A 45 39.37 -1.90 21.03
N LEU A 46 39.56 -2.62 19.91
CA LEU A 46 38.44 -3.14 19.09
C LEU A 46 37.49 -4.05 19.86
N PRO A 47 37.93 -4.94 20.78
CA PRO A 47 37.03 -5.73 21.61
C PRO A 47 36.13 -4.86 22.52
N TYR A 48 36.64 -3.72 22.98
CA TYR A 48 35.87 -2.77 23.77
C TYR A 48 34.74 -2.17 22.90
N TYR A 49 35.07 -1.64 21.73
CA TYR A 49 34.07 -1.06 20.81
C TYR A 49 33.01 -2.09 20.40
N TRP A 50 33.43 -3.33 20.11
CA TRP A 50 32.51 -4.42 19.83
C TRP A 50 31.54 -4.66 20.99
N ASN A 51 32.07 -4.83 22.18
CA ASN A 51 31.29 -5.13 23.38
C ASN A 51 30.34 -3.98 23.73
N ALA A 52 30.73 -2.74 23.51
CA ALA A 52 29.87 -1.56 23.72
C ALA A 52 28.70 -1.47 22.72
N ASN A 53 28.88 -1.92 21.46
CA ASN A 53 27.92 -1.66 20.38
C ASN A 53 27.17 -2.91 19.91
N LYS A 54 27.64 -4.14 20.19
CA LYS A 54 27.04 -5.38 19.66
C LYS A 54 25.53 -5.49 19.92
N ASN A 55 25.06 -5.08 21.10
CA ASN A 55 23.64 -5.14 21.43
C ASN A 55 22.82 -4.11 20.65
N SER A 56 23.39 -2.94 20.36
CA SER A 56 22.77 -1.93 19.49
C SER A 56 22.59 -2.45 18.06
N PHE A 57 23.60 -3.18 17.54
CA PHE A 57 23.48 -3.81 16.23
C PHE A 57 22.38 -4.87 16.20
N TYR A 58 22.30 -5.74 17.22
CA TYR A 58 21.24 -6.74 17.31
C TYR A 58 19.85 -6.08 17.42
N ASN A 59 19.72 -5.08 18.27
CA ASN A 59 18.47 -4.33 18.43
C ASN A 59 18.05 -3.64 17.12
N PHE A 60 19.01 -3.05 16.39
CA PHE A 60 18.70 -2.43 15.10
C PHE A 60 18.20 -3.46 14.08
N MET A 61 18.86 -4.63 13.98
CA MET A 61 18.39 -5.70 13.12
C MET A 61 17.02 -6.23 13.55
N GLU A 62 16.79 -6.38 14.85
CA GLU A 62 15.53 -6.86 15.39
C GLU A 62 14.36 -5.90 15.09
N GLN A 63 14.61 -4.58 15.10
CA GLN A 63 13.60 -3.58 14.71
C GLN A 63 13.06 -3.82 13.29
N SER A 64 13.84 -4.44 12.41
CA SER A 64 13.38 -4.80 11.07
C SER A 64 12.25 -5.82 11.06
N LEU A 65 12.01 -6.52 12.16
CA LEU A 65 10.92 -7.49 12.31
C LEU A 65 9.59 -6.85 12.74
N TYR A 66 9.62 -5.61 13.24
CA TYR A 66 8.47 -4.94 13.83
C TYR A 66 7.75 -4.02 12.85
N GLY A 67 6.56 -3.56 13.21
CA GLY A 67 5.74 -2.67 12.40
C GLY A 67 4.61 -3.37 11.67
N LEU A 68 4.09 -2.75 10.60
CA LEU A 68 3.02 -3.29 9.77
C LEU A 68 3.59 -4.05 8.58
N ARG A 69 3.13 -5.27 8.36
CA ARG A 69 3.49 -6.09 7.20
C ARG A 69 2.34 -6.93 6.69
N GLY A 70 2.45 -7.41 5.48
CA GLY A 70 1.43 -8.23 4.84
C GLY A 70 1.67 -8.36 3.35
N ILE A 71 0.63 -8.76 2.63
CA ILE A 71 0.64 -8.95 1.17
C ILE A 71 -0.40 -8.03 0.55
N ILE A 72 -0.02 -7.38 -0.57
CA ILE A 72 -0.93 -6.55 -1.36
C ILE A 72 -1.23 -7.26 -2.67
N THR A 73 -2.52 -7.46 -2.93
CA THR A 73 -3.00 -8.16 -4.13
C THR A 73 -4.10 -7.37 -4.83
N ASP A 74 -4.29 -7.68 -6.11
CA ASP A 74 -5.46 -7.29 -6.88
C ASP A 74 -6.70 -8.03 -6.38
N SER A 75 -7.78 -7.32 -6.10
CA SER A 75 -9.01 -7.89 -5.53
C SER A 75 -9.75 -8.83 -6.48
N ILE A 76 -9.49 -8.74 -7.79
CA ILE A 76 -10.16 -9.52 -8.83
C ILE A 76 -9.35 -10.77 -9.17
N THR A 77 -8.07 -10.56 -9.44
CA THR A 77 -7.19 -11.63 -9.96
C THR A 77 -6.44 -12.36 -8.87
N GLY A 78 -6.34 -11.78 -7.66
CA GLY A 78 -5.50 -12.29 -6.58
C GLY A 78 -4.00 -12.13 -6.82
N LEU A 79 -3.59 -11.54 -7.96
CA LEU A 79 -2.17 -11.40 -8.30
C LEU A 79 -1.50 -10.34 -7.40
N PRO A 80 -0.20 -10.52 -7.09
CA PRO A 80 0.55 -9.59 -6.27
C PRO A 80 0.69 -8.23 -6.95
N LEU A 81 0.67 -7.18 -6.16
CA LEU A 81 0.81 -5.80 -6.63
C LEU A 81 2.03 -5.13 -6.03
N LYS A 82 2.80 -4.40 -6.85
CA LYS A 82 3.73 -3.39 -6.37
C LYS A 82 2.93 -2.12 -6.09
N ALA A 83 2.64 -1.85 -4.83
CA ALA A 83 1.88 -0.71 -4.34
C ALA A 83 2.69 0.08 -3.32
N LYS A 84 2.45 1.39 -3.23
CA LYS A 84 3.01 2.28 -2.23
C LYS A 84 2.24 2.12 -0.92
N VAL A 85 2.95 2.10 0.19
CA VAL A 85 2.41 2.08 1.56
C VAL A 85 2.95 3.29 2.29
N GLU A 86 2.09 4.20 2.68
CA GLU A 86 2.46 5.46 3.34
C GLU A 86 1.54 5.81 4.49
N ILE A 87 2.02 6.65 5.38
CA ILE A 87 1.26 7.28 6.47
C ILE A 87 1.22 8.77 6.16
N ILE A 88 0.05 9.26 5.70
CA ILE A 88 -0.14 10.65 5.33
C ILE A 88 0.03 11.55 6.55
N GLY A 89 0.84 12.60 6.40
CA GLY A 89 1.18 13.54 7.46
C GLY A 89 2.26 13.05 8.44
N HIS A 90 2.83 11.87 8.19
CA HIS A 90 3.96 11.32 8.92
C HIS A 90 5.15 11.03 8.00
N ASP A 91 4.89 10.47 6.83
CA ASP A 91 5.95 10.09 5.90
C ASP A 91 6.42 11.29 5.08
N GLU A 92 7.69 11.64 5.25
CA GLU A 92 8.39 12.72 4.55
C GLU A 92 9.63 12.14 3.83
N ASP A 93 10.21 12.89 2.92
CA ASP A 93 11.47 12.58 2.24
C ASP A 93 11.60 11.13 1.74
N SER A 94 10.53 10.63 1.10
CA SER A 94 10.49 9.26 0.57
C SER A 94 10.54 8.16 1.63
N SER A 95 10.14 8.42 2.87
CA SER A 95 10.16 7.42 3.96
C SER A 95 9.05 6.35 3.87
N HIS A 96 8.15 6.43 2.87
CA HIS A 96 7.20 5.37 2.52
C HIS A 96 7.91 4.07 2.09
N VAL A 97 7.16 2.99 1.91
CA VAL A 97 7.69 1.74 1.36
C VAL A 97 6.85 1.25 0.18
N PHE A 98 7.40 0.30 -0.58
CA PHE A 98 6.66 -0.40 -1.64
C PHE A 98 6.56 -1.89 -1.34
N SER A 99 5.46 -2.50 -1.74
CA SER A 99 5.37 -3.95 -1.82
C SER A 99 6.18 -4.50 -3.00
N SER A 100 6.65 -5.74 -2.88
CA SER A 100 7.37 -6.41 -3.97
C SER A 100 6.42 -6.82 -5.10
N LEU A 101 6.90 -6.74 -6.34
CA LEU A 101 6.11 -7.16 -7.51
C LEU A 101 5.88 -8.68 -7.55
N GLN A 102 6.84 -9.46 -7.06
CA GLN A 102 6.83 -10.91 -7.18
C GLN A 102 5.79 -11.60 -6.29
N ILE A 103 5.68 -11.16 -5.04
CA ILE A 103 4.81 -11.78 -4.05
C ILE A 103 3.88 -10.80 -3.33
N GLY A 104 4.00 -9.48 -3.62
CA GLY A 104 3.16 -8.43 -3.03
C GLY A 104 3.47 -8.10 -1.58
N ASN A 105 4.50 -8.71 -0.98
CA ASN A 105 4.83 -8.46 0.41
C ASN A 105 5.34 -7.04 0.62
N TYR A 106 4.92 -6.45 1.72
CA TYR A 106 5.39 -5.15 2.18
C TYR A 106 5.77 -5.21 3.65
N HIS A 107 6.63 -4.30 4.07
CA HIS A 107 7.05 -4.15 5.45
C HIS A 107 7.30 -2.67 5.74
N ARG A 108 6.45 -2.10 6.58
CA ARG A 108 6.55 -0.71 7.04
C ARG A 108 6.93 -0.72 8.51
N TYR A 109 8.25 -0.57 8.80
CA TYR A 109 8.68 -0.39 10.19
C TYR A 109 8.19 0.96 10.67
N ILE A 110 7.66 0.97 11.88
CA ILE A 110 7.25 2.17 12.58
C ILE A 110 7.17 1.85 14.06
N TYR A 111 7.43 2.86 14.87
CA TYR A 111 7.32 2.77 16.32
C TYR A 111 5.88 2.49 16.76
N GLN A 112 5.70 2.04 17.99
CA GLN A 112 4.37 1.80 18.56
C GLN A 112 3.47 3.03 18.44
N GLY A 113 2.20 2.81 18.16
CA GLY A 113 1.22 3.87 17.99
C GLY A 113 0.03 3.43 17.15
N SER A 114 -0.93 4.32 16.99
CA SER A 114 -2.07 4.11 16.09
C SER A 114 -1.89 5.00 14.86
N TYR A 115 -1.87 4.38 13.69
CA TYR A 115 -1.58 5.04 12.43
C TYR A 115 -2.63 4.75 11.38
N GLN A 116 -2.78 5.69 10.45
CA GLN A 116 -3.59 5.53 9.26
C GLN A 116 -2.67 5.25 8.06
N PHE A 117 -2.67 4.00 7.61
CA PHE A 117 -1.89 3.55 6.46
C PHE A 117 -2.69 3.68 5.18
N THR A 118 -2.12 4.32 4.16
CA THR A 118 -2.70 4.43 2.83
C THR A 118 -1.93 3.57 1.85
N PHE A 119 -2.66 2.72 1.15
CA PHE A 119 -2.17 1.82 0.12
C PHE A 119 -2.60 2.35 -1.24
N SER A 120 -1.65 2.63 -2.12
CA SER A 120 -1.93 3.25 -3.41
C SER A 120 -1.15 2.62 -4.56
N LYS A 121 -1.81 2.55 -5.73
CA LYS A 121 -1.21 2.11 -6.98
C LYS A 121 -1.95 2.75 -8.15
N SER A 122 -1.23 3.19 -9.18
CA SER A 122 -1.84 3.71 -10.42
C SER A 122 -2.77 2.66 -11.04
N GLY A 123 -4.00 3.07 -11.39
CA GLY A 123 -5.04 2.19 -11.91
C GLY A 123 -5.90 1.50 -10.85
N TYR A 124 -5.71 1.82 -9.57
CA TYR A 124 -6.47 1.25 -8.45
C TYR A 124 -7.02 2.35 -7.54
N TYR A 125 -8.14 2.07 -6.88
CA TYR A 125 -8.62 2.91 -5.79
C TYR A 125 -7.69 2.81 -4.59
N ASN A 126 -7.35 3.95 -3.99
CA ASN A 126 -6.58 3.97 -2.75
C ASN A 126 -7.38 3.32 -1.62
N LYS A 127 -6.69 2.57 -0.78
CA LYS A 127 -7.27 1.95 0.41
C LYS A 127 -6.56 2.46 1.65
N THR A 128 -7.33 2.91 2.62
CA THR A 128 -6.83 3.41 3.90
C THR A 128 -7.27 2.50 5.03
N ILE A 129 -6.35 2.15 5.93
CA ILE A 129 -6.58 1.25 7.06
C ILE A 129 -5.98 1.86 8.31
N ASN A 130 -6.73 1.85 9.40
CA ASN A 130 -6.21 2.19 10.73
C ASN A 130 -5.64 0.92 11.38
N ALA A 131 -4.39 0.99 11.85
CA ALA A 131 -3.76 -0.11 12.56
C ALA A 131 -3.00 0.40 13.78
N SER A 132 -3.05 -0.39 14.86
CA SER A 132 -2.25 -0.17 16.06
C SER A 132 -1.00 -1.03 16.01
N ILE A 133 0.14 -0.39 16.18
CA ILE A 133 1.46 -1.03 16.19
C ILE A 133 1.94 -1.13 17.63
N ILE A 134 2.50 -2.27 17.97
CA ILE A 134 3.04 -2.57 19.31
C ILE A 134 4.54 -2.82 19.15
N ASN A 135 5.36 -2.23 20.02
CA ASN A 135 6.80 -2.49 20.04
C ASN A 135 7.10 -3.97 20.30
N ASN A 136 8.23 -4.42 19.81
CA ASN A 136 8.73 -5.80 19.92
C ASN A 136 7.77 -6.84 19.31
N ASN A 137 6.93 -6.41 18.36
CA ASN A 137 6.01 -7.29 17.64
C ASN A 137 5.73 -6.73 16.23
N PHE A 138 5.08 -7.53 15.40
CA PHE A 138 4.59 -7.10 14.09
C PHE A 138 3.07 -7.20 14.04
N THR A 139 2.46 -6.35 13.23
CA THR A 139 1.04 -6.43 12.90
C THR A 139 0.90 -6.94 11.47
N LEU A 140 0.14 -8.00 11.27
CA LEU A 140 -0.18 -8.54 9.94
C LEU A 140 -1.43 -7.86 9.38
N GLN A 141 -1.33 -7.36 8.15
CA GLN A 141 -2.43 -6.74 7.43
C GLN A 141 -2.31 -7.01 5.93
N ASP A 142 -3.02 -7.99 5.45
CA ASP A 142 -3.17 -8.21 4.02
C ASP A 142 -4.16 -7.22 3.42
N VAL A 143 -3.88 -6.76 2.20
CA VAL A 143 -4.63 -5.70 1.54
C VAL A 143 -4.98 -6.09 0.12
N GLN A 144 -6.24 -5.94 -0.24
CA GLN A 144 -6.69 -6.05 -1.63
C GLN A 144 -7.03 -4.66 -2.15
N LEU A 145 -6.45 -4.29 -3.30
CA LEU A 145 -6.79 -3.07 -4.02
C LEU A 145 -7.76 -3.37 -5.16
N VAL A 146 -8.75 -2.51 -5.32
CA VAL A 146 -9.78 -2.61 -6.35
C VAL A 146 -9.32 -1.82 -7.58
N PRO A 147 -9.22 -2.41 -8.78
CA PRO A 147 -8.90 -1.67 -9.99
C PRO A 147 -9.96 -0.65 -10.34
N ILE A 148 -9.54 0.52 -10.83
CA ILE A 148 -10.44 1.58 -11.29
C ILE A 148 -11.16 1.08 -12.56
N GLY A 149 -12.50 1.31 -12.60
CA GLY A 149 -13.35 0.85 -13.71
C GLY A 149 -13.86 -0.59 -13.55
N PHE A 150 -13.53 -1.26 -12.44
CA PHE A 150 -14.17 -2.52 -12.10
C PHE A 150 -15.62 -2.27 -11.69
N VAL A 151 -16.54 -2.84 -12.45
CA VAL A 151 -17.98 -2.84 -12.14
C VAL A 151 -18.30 -4.15 -11.40
N GLY A 152 -18.66 -4.06 -10.14
CA GLY A 152 -19.07 -5.23 -9.35
C GLY A 152 -20.33 -5.90 -9.93
N LEU A 153 -20.55 -7.17 -9.60
CA LEU A 153 -21.75 -7.89 -10.05
C LEU A 153 -23.06 -7.16 -9.68
N ASN A 154 -23.07 -6.46 -8.55
CA ASN A 154 -24.23 -5.66 -8.14
C ASN A 154 -24.44 -4.45 -9.05
N ASP A 155 -23.39 -3.78 -9.49
CA ASP A 155 -23.46 -2.66 -10.42
C ASP A 155 -23.91 -3.12 -11.81
N ILE A 156 -23.46 -4.32 -12.23
CA ILE A 156 -23.91 -4.95 -13.48
C ILE A 156 -25.41 -5.29 -13.41
N GLN A 157 -25.88 -5.78 -12.26
CA GLN A 157 -27.28 -6.08 -12.06
C GLN A 157 -28.13 -4.81 -11.99
N GLU A 158 -27.66 -3.76 -11.34
CA GLU A 158 -28.36 -2.49 -11.25
C GLU A 158 -28.45 -1.78 -12.61
N ASN A 159 -27.37 -1.83 -13.40
CA ASN A 159 -27.37 -1.28 -14.75
C ASN A 159 -28.23 -2.08 -15.75
N LYS A 160 -28.43 -3.39 -15.49
CA LYS A 160 -29.35 -4.23 -16.26
C LYS A 160 -30.81 -4.13 -15.78
N LYS A 161 -31.10 -3.29 -14.82
CA LYS A 161 -32.48 -3.03 -14.40
C LYS A 161 -33.24 -2.33 -15.50
N VAL A 162 -34.39 -2.91 -15.90
CA VAL A 162 -35.31 -2.28 -16.85
C VAL A 162 -35.88 -1.04 -16.20
N ILE A 163 -35.62 0.12 -16.81
CA ILE A 163 -36.16 1.41 -16.35
C ILE A 163 -37.44 1.81 -17.10
N LYS A 164 -37.60 1.29 -18.33
CA LYS A 164 -38.74 1.59 -19.14
C LYS A 164 -39.05 0.45 -20.12
N THR A 165 -40.33 0.16 -20.30
CA THR A 165 -40.82 -0.78 -21.33
C THR A 165 -41.77 -0.02 -22.27
N ILE A 166 -41.47 -0.08 -23.57
CA ILE A 166 -42.28 0.60 -24.60
C ILE A 166 -42.68 -0.40 -25.70
N ASP A 167 -43.73 -0.05 -26.45
CA ASP A 167 -44.08 -0.74 -27.68
C ASP A 167 -43.22 -0.24 -28.87
N ILE A 168 -43.46 -0.80 -30.05
CA ILE A 168 -42.73 -0.41 -31.28
C ILE A 168 -43.00 1.05 -31.73
N LEU A 169 -44.01 1.69 -31.18
CA LEU A 169 -44.37 3.09 -31.44
C LEU A 169 -43.84 4.03 -30.35
N GLY A 170 -43.06 3.51 -29.41
CA GLY A 170 -42.47 4.28 -28.33
C GLY A 170 -43.40 4.58 -27.15
N ARG A 171 -44.64 4.03 -27.14
CA ARG A 171 -45.62 4.25 -26.07
C ARG A 171 -45.40 3.27 -24.93
N GLU A 172 -45.57 3.73 -23.70
CA GLU A 172 -45.60 2.86 -22.52
C GLU A 172 -46.87 2.01 -22.54
N ASN A 173 -46.72 0.75 -22.97
CA ASN A 173 -47.85 -0.15 -23.09
C ASN A 173 -47.45 -1.56 -22.64
N ASN A 174 -48.14 -2.06 -21.61
CA ASN A 174 -47.92 -3.42 -21.08
C ASN A 174 -48.63 -4.53 -21.84
N ASN A 175 -49.53 -4.18 -22.77
CA ASN A 175 -50.39 -5.15 -23.49
C ASN A 175 -49.90 -5.46 -24.91
N SER A 176 -48.74 -4.97 -25.33
CA SER A 176 -48.17 -5.27 -26.63
C SER A 176 -47.45 -6.60 -26.63
N ASN A 177 -47.64 -7.40 -27.67
CA ASN A 177 -46.94 -8.67 -27.87
C ASN A 177 -45.45 -8.46 -28.19
N LEU A 178 -45.05 -7.30 -28.65
CA LEU A 178 -43.66 -6.92 -28.81
C LEU A 178 -43.32 -5.80 -27.84
N LYS A 179 -42.39 -6.10 -26.91
CA LYS A 179 -41.92 -5.15 -25.91
C LYS A 179 -40.46 -4.79 -26.16
N ILE A 180 -40.12 -3.51 -25.97
CA ILE A 180 -38.75 -3.00 -25.98
C ILE A 180 -38.46 -2.56 -24.55
N ASN A 181 -37.54 -3.30 -23.90
CA ASN A 181 -37.04 -2.96 -22.57
C ASN A 181 -35.82 -2.06 -22.71
N ILE A 182 -35.85 -0.93 -22.03
CA ILE A 182 -34.75 0.02 -21.92
C ILE A 182 -34.13 -0.18 -20.55
N PHE A 183 -32.82 -0.44 -20.51
CA PHE A 183 -32.07 -0.65 -19.28
C PHE A 183 -31.40 0.65 -18.82
N ARG A 184 -30.98 0.69 -17.55
CA ARG A 184 -30.35 1.86 -16.93
C ARG A 184 -29.02 2.25 -17.60
N ASP A 185 -28.31 1.29 -18.19
CA ASP A 185 -27.07 1.49 -18.95
C ASP A 185 -27.30 2.03 -20.38
N GLY A 186 -28.53 2.33 -20.76
CA GLY A 186 -28.90 2.78 -22.09
C GLY A 186 -29.04 1.67 -23.13
N THR A 187 -28.75 0.41 -22.76
CA THR A 187 -28.98 -0.73 -23.66
C THR A 187 -30.47 -1.02 -23.83
N ILE A 188 -30.80 -1.63 -24.95
CA ILE A 188 -32.18 -2.03 -25.26
C ILE A 188 -32.27 -3.52 -25.57
N ASN A 189 -33.35 -4.15 -25.14
CA ASN A 189 -33.70 -5.52 -25.51
C ASN A 189 -35.09 -5.62 -26.03
N LYS A 190 -35.31 -6.36 -27.14
CA LYS A 190 -36.62 -6.63 -27.74
C LYS A 190 -37.11 -8.00 -27.29
N LYS A 191 -38.31 -8.05 -26.74
CA LYS A 191 -38.94 -9.29 -26.28
C LYS A 191 -40.30 -9.47 -27.00
N LEU A 192 -40.41 -10.56 -27.74
CA LEU A 192 -41.70 -11.00 -28.32
C LEU A 192 -42.37 -11.93 -27.33
N ILE A 193 -43.62 -11.66 -26.97
CA ILE A 193 -44.46 -12.53 -26.14
C ILE A 193 -45.40 -13.27 -27.07
N ILE A 194 -45.23 -14.58 -27.16
CA ILE A 194 -46.10 -15.44 -27.94
C ILE A 194 -47.02 -16.13 -26.92
N ASP A 195 -48.31 -15.74 -26.91
CA ASP A 195 -49.30 -16.47 -26.10
C ASP A 195 -49.50 -17.87 -26.71
N GLN A 196 -49.01 -18.89 -26.01
CA GLN A 196 -49.40 -20.27 -26.32
C GLN A 196 -50.85 -20.46 -25.84
N LYS A 197 -51.76 -20.59 -26.79
CA LYS A 197 -53.15 -21.02 -26.55
C LYS A 197 -53.17 -22.53 -26.22
#